data_6f0936cf391339aa660368d2f13e5a08
#
_entry.id   6f0936cf391339aa660368d2f13e5a08
#
_cell.length_a   1.000
_cell.length_b   1.000
_cell.length_c   1.000
_cell.angle_alpha   90.00
_cell.angle_beta   90.00
_cell.angle_gamma   90.00
#
_symmetry.space_group_name_H-M   'P 1'
#
loop_
_entity.id
_entity.type
_entity.pdbx_description
1 polymer ?
#
loop_
_entity_poly.entity_id
_entity_poly.type
_entity_poly.pdbx_seq_one_letter_code
_entity_poly.pdbx_strand_id
1 'polypeptide(L)'
;MSESQNSLGGGALWNDLQHLIMDAQVALADLPRWEKPFHIFWLLGPFFLLIERSPADLWLSILALAFAVRSLCHRDGAWLSHGWVRAAFIFWFVCLLSASFSITPAYALGEAMSWFRFPLFAMAAAFWLGRDKRLLYAMLLSSGFGMMLMTGILTAEMLIEGQKGGRLTWPYGDLVPGNYLAKAGLPAFCVMVALAVSARGKTIFLMGTLASFSLALSVLTGERINLIIRLCAGFMAGISWRFTWRKFVLVCVISIVVVLSVFALQGSVEGRFTTAILHDLPTGASSDYYRVMGGGVMAFFDAPLLGIGTANYRELCANILAEGSAFRCDNHPHNFYIQMLAETGILGFAAGLFMISAMIMSLFRAGRANKQNVVAATAYIVPLGLFFPLQSTADFFGQWNNIFLWSAVALSMAAVNLRAEQGSS
;
A
#
# COMPACT_ATOMS: atom_id res chain seq x y z
N MET A 1 19.82 30.53 25.75
CA MET A 1 18.93 29.72 24.94
C MET A 1 19.52 28.31 24.75
N SER A 2 19.67 27.52 25.83
CA SER A 2 20.33 26.19 25.77
C SER A 2 19.79 25.18 26.80
N GLU A 3 18.54 25.28 27.24
CA GLU A 3 18.03 24.40 28.32
C GLU A 3 16.74 23.63 28.01
N SER A 4 16.20 23.64 26.77
CA SER A 4 14.95 22.92 26.47
C SER A 4 15.11 21.56 25.77
N GLN A 5 16.33 20.98 25.70
CA GLN A 5 16.56 19.72 24.93
C GLN A 5 16.72 18.47 25.80
N ASN A 6 16.51 18.47 27.08
CA ASN A 6 16.91 17.32 27.93
C ASN A 6 15.80 16.58 28.67
N SER A 7 14.53 16.65 28.26
CA SER A 7 13.47 15.88 28.92
C SER A 7 12.67 14.97 27.95
N LEU A 8 13.34 14.04 27.27
CA LEU A 8 12.67 12.96 26.56
C LEU A 8 12.50 11.73 27.49
N GLY A 9 11.80 11.93 28.61
CA GLY A 9 11.23 10.85 29.40
C GLY A 9 9.90 10.35 28.79
N GLY A 10 9.33 9.22 29.27
CA GLY A 10 8.04 8.70 28.78
C GLY A 10 6.89 9.73 28.75
N GLY A 11 7.00 10.83 29.51
CA GLY A 11 6.10 12.00 29.45
C GLY A 11 6.18 12.78 28.15
N ALA A 12 7.34 12.86 27.50
CA ALA A 12 7.48 13.62 26.26
C ALA A 12 6.77 12.95 25.08
N LEU A 13 6.87 11.64 24.93
CA LEU A 13 6.16 10.93 23.86
C LEU A 13 4.63 11.02 24.03
N TRP A 14 4.14 10.93 25.26
CA TRP A 14 2.72 11.12 25.57
C TRP A 14 2.25 12.53 25.25
N ASN A 15 3.04 13.51 25.61
CA ASN A 15 2.75 14.91 25.27
C ASN A 15 2.76 15.13 23.75
N ASP A 16 3.73 14.56 23.02
CA ASP A 16 3.76 14.64 21.55
C ASP A 16 2.50 14.02 20.92
N LEU A 17 2.06 12.87 21.44
CA LEU A 17 0.82 12.22 20.99
C LEU A 17 -0.42 13.08 21.30
N GLN A 18 -0.50 13.65 22.50
CA GLN A 18 -1.58 14.55 22.89
C GLN A 18 -1.60 15.80 21.99
N HIS A 19 -0.44 16.38 21.69
CA HIS A 19 -0.35 17.51 20.76
C HIS A 19 -0.84 17.15 19.37
N LEU A 20 -0.47 15.99 18.82
CA LEU A 20 -0.96 15.54 17.51
C LEU A 20 -2.48 15.38 17.49
N ILE A 21 -3.07 14.82 18.55
CA ILE A 21 -4.53 14.67 18.67
C ILE A 21 -5.21 16.04 18.80
N MET A 22 -4.68 16.94 19.63
CA MET A 22 -5.22 18.28 19.78
C MET A 22 -5.14 19.08 18.48
N ASP A 23 -4.01 19.02 17.76
CA ASP A 23 -3.84 19.66 16.46
C ASP A 23 -4.86 19.14 15.44
N ALA A 24 -5.13 17.84 15.43
CA ALA A 24 -6.15 17.24 14.58
C ALA A 24 -7.56 17.73 14.95
N GLN A 25 -7.88 17.83 16.24
CA GLN A 25 -9.17 18.36 16.70
C GLN A 25 -9.37 19.82 16.28
N VAL A 26 -8.31 20.65 16.43
CA VAL A 26 -8.35 22.04 15.96
C VAL A 26 -8.52 22.08 14.44
N ALA A 27 -7.76 21.28 13.69
CA ALA A 27 -7.89 21.22 12.24
C ALA A 27 -9.32 20.81 11.81
N LEU A 28 -9.92 19.81 12.48
CA LEU A 28 -11.32 19.43 12.24
C LEU A 28 -12.30 20.56 12.62
N ALA A 29 -12.04 21.31 13.70
CA ALA A 29 -12.88 22.42 14.10
C ALA A 29 -12.88 23.55 13.06
N ASP A 30 -11.74 23.81 12.43
CA ASP A 30 -11.54 24.83 11.39
C ASP A 30 -12.26 24.53 10.06
N LEU A 31 -12.63 23.25 9.81
CA LEU A 31 -13.28 22.84 8.56
C LEU A 31 -14.74 23.35 8.48
N PRO A 32 -15.23 23.59 7.25
CA PRO A 32 -16.66 23.78 7.00
C PRO A 32 -17.51 22.65 7.59
N ARG A 33 -18.69 22.95 8.12
CA ARG A 33 -19.53 21.95 8.79
C ARG A 33 -19.82 20.71 7.94
N TRP A 34 -19.99 20.89 6.63
CA TRP A 34 -20.30 19.79 5.70
C TRP A 34 -19.05 18.94 5.34
N GLU A 35 -17.83 19.45 5.47
CA GLU A 35 -16.60 18.69 5.23
C GLU A 35 -16.19 17.81 6.42
N LYS A 36 -16.52 18.22 7.65
CA LYS A 36 -16.12 17.51 8.88
C LYS A 36 -16.45 16.01 8.87
N PRO A 37 -17.68 15.57 8.50
CA PRO A 37 -18.03 14.15 8.47
C PRO A 37 -17.10 13.33 7.55
N PHE A 38 -16.73 13.89 6.39
CA PHE A 38 -15.85 13.19 5.43
C PHE A 38 -14.42 13.02 5.97
N HIS A 39 -13.89 14.05 6.65
CA HIS A 39 -12.57 13.94 7.26
C HIS A 39 -12.56 12.97 8.44
N ILE A 40 -13.58 12.97 9.29
CA ILE A 40 -13.73 11.98 10.36
C ILE A 40 -13.86 10.57 9.75
N PHE A 41 -14.68 10.41 8.72
CA PHE A 41 -14.88 9.15 8.02
C PHE A 41 -13.56 8.67 7.37
N TRP A 42 -12.75 9.58 6.83
CA TRP A 42 -11.42 9.27 6.32
C TRP A 42 -10.49 8.74 7.41
N LEU A 43 -10.42 9.42 8.56
CA LEU A 43 -9.59 9.01 9.70
C LEU A 43 -9.95 7.64 10.28
N LEU A 44 -11.19 7.19 10.10
CA LEU A 44 -11.65 5.86 10.50
C LEU A 44 -11.31 4.74 9.51
N GLY A 45 -10.77 5.07 8.35
CA GLY A 45 -10.47 4.13 7.27
C GLY A 45 -9.68 2.89 7.68
N PRO A 46 -8.57 3.02 8.43
CA PRO A 46 -7.81 1.86 8.88
C PRO A 46 -8.63 0.83 9.66
N PHE A 47 -9.70 1.27 10.34
CA PHE A 47 -10.60 0.38 11.10
C PHE A 47 -11.65 -0.28 10.19
N PHE A 48 -12.17 0.42 9.17
CA PHE A 48 -13.05 -0.20 8.16
C PHE A 48 -12.36 -1.36 7.44
N LEU A 49 -11.06 -1.21 7.17
CA LEU A 49 -10.22 -2.26 6.60
C LEU A 49 -10.09 -3.50 7.51
N LEU A 50 -10.35 -3.38 8.83
CA LEU A 50 -10.33 -4.47 9.79
C LEU A 50 -11.69 -5.17 9.91
N ILE A 51 -12.77 -4.58 9.44
CA ILE A 51 -14.11 -5.14 9.60
C ILE A 51 -14.40 -6.16 8.49
N GLU A 52 -14.43 -5.70 7.23
CA GLU A 52 -14.78 -6.55 6.09
C GLU A 52 -14.55 -5.77 4.78
N ARG A 53 -14.61 -6.49 3.65
CA ARG A 53 -14.48 -5.97 2.28
C ARG A 53 -15.47 -4.85 1.97
N SER A 54 -16.76 -5.09 2.20
CA SER A 54 -17.81 -4.17 1.80
C SER A 54 -17.77 -2.82 2.52
N PRO A 55 -17.60 -2.75 3.86
CA PRO A 55 -17.41 -1.47 4.56
C PRO A 55 -16.18 -0.70 4.09
N ALA A 56 -15.08 -1.40 3.81
CA ALA A 56 -13.83 -0.79 3.36
C ALA A 56 -13.96 -0.20 1.93
N ASP A 57 -14.62 -0.93 1.02
CA ASP A 57 -14.88 -0.44 -0.34
C ASP A 57 -15.85 0.73 -0.34
N LEU A 58 -16.89 0.66 0.47
CA LEU A 58 -17.84 1.77 0.63
C LEU A 58 -17.16 3.02 1.17
N TRP A 59 -16.31 2.89 2.19
CA TRP A 59 -15.51 3.98 2.74
C TRP A 59 -14.68 4.68 1.67
N LEU A 60 -13.90 3.92 0.90
CA LEU A 60 -13.05 4.43 -0.16
C LEU A 60 -13.88 5.10 -1.28
N SER A 61 -14.94 4.42 -1.71
CA SER A 61 -15.78 4.86 -2.84
C SER A 61 -16.56 6.14 -2.51
N ILE A 62 -17.11 6.26 -1.30
CA ILE A 62 -17.79 7.47 -0.84
C ILE A 62 -16.83 8.66 -0.83
N LEU A 63 -15.61 8.49 -0.32
CA LEU A 63 -14.65 9.58 -0.25
C LEU A 63 -14.13 9.99 -1.63
N ALA A 64 -13.92 9.05 -2.54
CA ALA A 64 -13.57 9.32 -3.93
C ALA A 64 -14.68 10.10 -4.64
N LEU A 65 -15.94 9.66 -4.52
CA LEU A 65 -17.08 10.32 -5.13
C LEU A 65 -17.32 11.71 -4.52
N ALA A 66 -17.26 11.83 -3.19
CA ALA A 66 -17.42 13.11 -2.50
C ALA A 66 -16.37 14.14 -2.97
N PHE A 67 -15.13 13.71 -3.19
CA PHE A 67 -14.09 14.58 -3.76
C PHE A 67 -14.44 15.04 -5.18
N ALA A 68 -14.91 14.14 -6.05
CA ALA A 68 -15.32 14.51 -7.40
C ALA A 68 -16.47 15.53 -7.38
N VAL A 69 -17.52 15.26 -6.58
CA VAL A 69 -18.65 16.17 -6.42
C VAL A 69 -18.21 17.53 -5.86
N ARG A 70 -17.39 17.52 -4.79
CA ARG A 70 -16.83 18.74 -4.21
C ARG A 70 -16.06 19.57 -5.26
N SER A 71 -15.19 18.92 -6.02
CA SER A 71 -14.38 19.60 -7.05
C SER A 71 -15.25 20.23 -8.13
N LEU A 72 -16.32 19.57 -8.54
CA LEU A 72 -17.29 20.09 -9.51
C LEU A 72 -18.08 21.27 -8.91
N CYS A 73 -18.62 21.15 -7.70
CA CYS A 73 -19.41 22.20 -7.04
C CYS A 73 -18.58 23.47 -6.78
N HIS A 74 -17.34 23.31 -6.37
CA HIS A 74 -16.43 24.45 -6.09
C HIS A 74 -15.62 24.91 -7.32
N ARG A 75 -15.80 24.25 -8.47
CA ARG A 75 -15.00 24.49 -9.69
C ARG A 75 -13.50 24.45 -9.42
N ASP A 76 -13.09 23.58 -8.49
CA ASP A 76 -11.68 23.37 -8.13
C ASP A 76 -11.07 22.33 -9.06
N GLY A 77 -10.43 22.78 -10.14
CA GLY A 77 -9.72 21.93 -11.11
C GLY A 77 -8.20 22.01 -11.02
N ALA A 78 -7.63 22.73 -10.03
CA ALA A 78 -6.19 22.93 -9.93
C ALA A 78 -5.40 21.60 -9.81
N TRP A 79 -5.99 20.59 -9.17
CA TRP A 79 -5.39 19.25 -9.01
C TRP A 79 -5.19 18.52 -10.36
N LEU A 80 -5.95 18.83 -11.41
CA LEU A 80 -5.78 18.28 -12.76
C LEU A 80 -4.44 18.70 -13.42
N SER A 81 -3.79 19.76 -12.93
CA SER A 81 -2.50 20.21 -13.43
C SER A 81 -1.33 19.29 -13.08
N HIS A 82 -1.50 18.40 -12.07
CA HIS A 82 -0.44 17.53 -11.58
C HIS A 82 -0.15 16.39 -12.54
N GLY A 83 1.13 16.12 -12.82
CA GLY A 83 1.56 15.12 -13.81
C GLY A 83 1.08 13.71 -13.51
N TRP A 84 1.10 13.29 -12.23
CA TRP A 84 0.63 11.97 -11.85
C TRP A 84 -0.89 11.79 -11.98
N VAL A 85 -1.65 12.88 -11.80
CA VAL A 85 -3.10 12.89 -12.03
C VAL A 85 -3.40 12.70 -13.50
N ARG A 86 -2.73 13.45 -14.38
CA ARG A 86 -2.88 13.31 -15.84
C ARG A 86 -2.51 11.89 -16.29
N ALA A 87 -1.43 11.34 -15.74
CA ALA A 87 -1.02 9.97 -16.04
C ALA A 87 -2.07 8.94 -15.62
N ALA A 88 -2.74 9.14 -14.46
CA ALA A 88 -3.84 8.27 -14.03
C ALA A 88 -5.05 8.37 -14.96
N PHE A 89 -5.40 9.56 -15.45
CA PHE A 89 -6.47 9.72 -16.45
C PHE A 89 -6.11 9.09 -17.80
N ILE A 90 -4.85 9.20 -18.24
CA ILE A 90 -4.38 8.56 -19.49
C ILE A 90 -4.50 7.04 -19.35
N PHE A 91 -4.04 6.47 -18.25
CA PHE A 91 -4.16 5.02 -18.01
C PHE A 91 -5.63 4.59 -17.99
N TRP A 92 -6.49 5.29 -17.25
CA TRP A 92 -7.91 4.99 -17.20
C TRP A 92 -8.58 5.09 -18.58
N PHE A 93 -8.24 6.12 -19.37
CA PHE A 93 -8.76 6.25 -20.73
C PHE A 93 -8.37 5.04 -21.61
N VAL A 94 -7.14 4.55 -21.50
CA VAL A 94 -6.70 3.35 -22.22
C VAL A 94 -7.45 2.10 -21.71
N CYS A 95 -7.73 1.98 -20.40
CA CYS A 95 -8.56 0.91 -19.86
C CYS A 95 -9.98 0.93 -20.46
N LEU A 96 -10.60 2.11 -20.56
CA LEU A 96 -11.92 2.26 -21.21
C LEU A 96 -11.87 1.91 -22.70
N LEU A 97 -10.81 2.32 -23.38
CA LEU A 97 -10.61 2.00 -24.80
C LEU A 97 -10.46 0.49 -24.98
N SER A 98 -9.59 -0.16 -24.20
CA SER A 98 -9.42 -1.62 -24.18
C SER A 98 -10.76 -2.34 -23.93
N ALA A 99 -11.48 -1.91 -22.90
CA ALA A 99 -12.78 -2.48 -22.54
C ALA A 99 -13.81 -2.37 -23.67
N SER A 100 -13.83 -1.24 -24.39
CA SER A 100 -14.78 -0.99 -25.50
C SER A 100 -14.56 -1.91 -26.69
N PHE A 101 -13.34 -2.39 -26.91
CA PHE A 101 -12.98 -3.30 -28.00
C PHE A 101 -12.87 -4.75 -27.57
N SER A 102 -13.22 -5.08 -26.32
CA SER A 102 -13.17 -6.44 -25.81
C SER A 102 -14.36 -7.31 -26.31
N ILE A 103 -14.24 -8.60 -26.15
CA ILE A 103 -15.33 -9.56 -26.49
C ILE A 103 -16.56 -9.38 -25.58
N THR A 104 -16.33 -8.91 -24.34
CA THR A 104 -17.38 -8.66 -23.33
C THR A 104 -17.42 -7.18 -22.92
N PRO A 105 -17.77 -6.24 -23.83
CA PRO A 105 -17.54 -4.81 -23.60
C PRO A 105 -18.36 -4.26 -22.43
N ALA A 106 -19.59 -4.72 -22.22
CA ALA A 106 -20.42 -4.23 -21.11
C ALA A 106 -19.81 -4.56 -19.74
N TYR A 107 -19.30 -5.78 -19.57
CA TYR A 107 -18.61 -6.19 -18.35
C TYR A 107 -17.31 -5.41 -18.16
N ALA A 108 -16.44 -5.41 -19.17
CA ALA A 108 -15.13 -4.77 -19.09
C ALA A 108 -15.23 -3.25 -18.88
N LEU A 109 -16.20 -2.56 -19.48
CA LEU A 109 -16.46 -1.14 -19.22
C LEU A 109 -16.92 -0.89 -17.79
N GLY A 110 -17.78 -1.75 -17.23
CA GLY A 110 -18.19 -1.67 -15.84
C GLY A 110 -16.99 -1.75 -14.88
N GLU A 111 -16.09 -2.70 -15.13
CA GLU A 111 -14.86 -2.89 -14.34
C GLU A 111 -13.89 -1.71 -14.52
N ALA A 112 -13.65 -1.26 -15.75
CA ALA A 112 -12.78 -0.11 -16.03
C ALA A 112 -13.31 1.20 -15.41
N MET A 113 -14.63 1.44 -15.46
CA MET A 113 -15.27 2.60 -14.82
C MET A 113 -15.13 2.53 -13.31
N SER A 114 -15.44 1.40 -12.71
CA SER A 114 -15.41 1.22 -11.26
C SER A 114 -14.00 1.28 -10.70
N TRP A 115 -12.99 0.80 -11.44
CA TRP A 115 -11.60 0.80 -11.00
C TRP A 115 -11.06 2.21 -10.76
N PHE A 116 -11.54 3.22 -11.50
CA PHE A 116 -11.04 4.59 -11.36
C PHE A 116 -11.26 5.21 -9.97
N ARG A 117 -12.20 4.66 -9.17
CA ARG A 117 -12.39 5.11 -7.77
C ARG A 117 -11.11 5.02 -6.93
N PHE A 118 -10.20 4.11 -7.23
CA PHE A 118 -8.95 3.93 -6.51
C PHE A 118 -7.96 5.10 -6.70
N PRO A 119 -7.53 5.47 -7.92
CA PRO A 119 -6.72 6.66 -8.13
C PRO A 119 -7.47 7.95 -7.75
N LEU A 120 -8.78 8.01 -7.91
CA LEU A 120 -9.60 9.15 -7.48
C LEU A 120 -9.57 9.31 -5.95
N PHE A 121 -9.57 8.22 -5.19
CA PHE A 121 -9.37 8.27 -3.74
C PHE A 121 -7.98 8.78 -3.36
N ALA A 122 -6.93 8.40 -4.09
CA ALA A 122 -5.60 8.97 -3.88
C ALA A 122 -5.57 10.47 -4.17
N MET A 123 -6.32 10.94 -5.18
CA MET A 123 -6.50 12.37 -5.45
C MET A 123 -7.27 13.06 -4.30
N ALA A 124 -8.33 12.43 -3.78
CA ALA A 124 -9.06 12.93 -2.62
C ALA A 124 -8.15 13.11 -1.40
N ALA A 125 -7.32 12.12 -1.11
CA ALA A 125 -6.37 12.19 0.00
C ALA A 125 -5.33 13.30 -0.21
N ALA A 126 -4.77 13.43 -1.42
CA ALA A 126 -3.75 14.42 -1.71
C ALA A 126 -4.26 15.86 -1.73
N PHE A 127 -5.44 16.11 -2.34
CA PHE A 127 -5.88 17.48 -2.64
C PHE A 127 -7.02 18.00 -1.77
N TRP A 128 -7.57 17.14 -0.90
CA TRP A 128 -8.65 17.51 0.00
C TRP A 128 -8.41 17.01 1.43
N LEU A 129 -8.53 15.70 1.67
CA LEU A 129 -8.59 15.12 3.01
C LEU A 129 -7.28 15.28 3.80
N GLY A 130 -6.13 15.05 3.17
CA GLY A 130 -4.79 15.18 3.76
C GLY A 130 -4.04 16.45 3.41
N ARG A 131 -4.75 17.46 2.86
CA ARG A 131 -4.13 18.75 2.49
C ARG A 131 -3.59 19.51 3.71
N ASP A 132 -4.32 19.45 4.83
CA ASP A 132 -3.83 19.94 6.11
C ASP A 132 -2.88 18.92 6.73
N LYS A 133 -1.64 19.32 7.01
CA LYS A 133 -0.61 18.45 7.61
C LYS A 133 -1.05 17.83 8.94
N ARG A 134 -1.87 18.54 9.74
CA ARG A 134 -2.39 18.06 11.03
C ARG A 134 -3.29 16.84 10.83
N LEU A 135 -4.16 16.88 9.82
CA LEU A 135 -5.06 15.78 9.46
C LEU A 135 -4.30 14.62 8.79
N LEU A 136 -3.28 14.91 7.98
CA LEU A 136 -2.40 13.87 7.41
C LEU A 136 -1.67 13.10 8.52
N TYR A 137 -1.13 13.80 9.53
CA TYR A 137 -0.46 13.13 10.66
C TYR A 137 -1.45 12.36 11.53
N ALA A 138 -2.67 12.86 11.71
CA ALA A 138 -3.73 12.12 12.38
C ALA A 138 -4.10 10.83 11.63
N MET A 139 -4.18 10.86 10.30
CA MET A 139 -4.43 9.68 9.48
C MET A 139 -3.26 8.68 9.56
N LEU A 140 -2.02 9.17 9.55
CA LEU A 140 -0.85 8.31 9.73
C LEU A 140 -0.87 7.64 11.11
N LEU A 141 -1.24 8.38 12.15
CA LEU A 141 -1.42 7.84 13.50
C LEU A 141 -2.53 6.79 13.54
N SER A 142 -3.68 7.07 12.92
CA SER A 142 -4.79 6.11 12.78
C SER A 142 -4.35 4.83 12.04
N SER A 143 -3.58 4.96 10.96
CA SER A 143 -2.98 3.83 10.25
C SER A 143 -2.02 3.01 11.13
N GLY A 144 -1.23 3.68 11.96
CA GLY A 144 -0.37 3.05 12.94
C GLY A 144 -1.15 2.28 14.00
N PHE A 145 -2.22 2.86 14.53
CA PHE A 145 -3.13 2.18 15.46
C PHE A 145 -3.81 0.97 14.83
N GLY A 146 -4.33 1.09 13.60
CA GLY A 146 -4.92 -0.01 12.86
C GLY A 146 -3.93 -1.16 12.64
N MET A 147 -2.66 -0.83 12.29
CA MET A 147 -1.58 -1.81 12.16
C MET A 147 -1.28 -2.51 13.49
N MET A 148 -1.26 -1.78 14.61
CA MET A 148 -1.04 -2.37 15.94
C MET A 148 -2.23 -3.22 16.38
N LEU A 149 -3.45 -2.80 16.06
CA LEU A 149 -4.66 -3.60 16.36
C LEU A 149 -4.66 -4.91 15.57
N MET A 150 -4.35 -4.89 14.27
CA MET A 150 -4.17 -6.11 13.47
C MET A 150 -3.07 -7.00 14.07
N THR A 151 -1.95 -6.42 14.46
CA THR A 151 -0.87 -7.14 15.14
C THR A 151 -1.35 -7.80 16.44
N GLY A 152 -2.19 -7.10 17.22
CA GLY A 152 -2.82 -7.65 18.44
C GLY A 152 -3.78 -8.80 18.15
N ILE A 153 -4.61 -8.68 17.12
CA ILE A 153 -5.55 -9.74 16.68
C ILE A 153 -4.77 -11.00 16.28
N LEU A 154 -3.72 -10.87 15.48
CA LEU A 154 -2.87 -12.00 15.08
C LEU A 154 -2.12 -12.62 16.26
N THR A 155 -1.72 -11.80 17.24
CA THR A 155 -1.14 -12.32 18.48
C THR A 155 -2.16 -13.15 19.27
N ALA A 156 -3.39 -12.69 19.37
CA ALA A 156 -4.47 -13.42 20.01
C ALA A 156 -4.75 -14.75 19.30
N GLU A 157 -4.83 -14.75 17.95
CA GLU A 157 -4.97 -15.98 17.17
C GLU A 157 -3.83 -16.96 17.46
N MET A 158 -2.58 -16.48 17.45
CA MET A 158 -1.42 -17.32 17.73
C MET A 158 -1.45 -17.97 19.11
N LEU A 159 -1.94 -17.24 20.12
CA LEU A 159 -2.02 -17.74 21.50
C LEU A 159 -3.21 -18.67 21.74
N ILE A 160 -4.33 -18.49 21.03
CA ILE A 160 -5.58 -19.22 21.25
C ILE A 160 -5.68 -20.46 20.35
N GLU A 161 -5.42 -20.29 19.06
CA GLU A 161 -5.61 -21.34 18.05
C GLU A 161 -4.30 -21.84 17.42
N GLY A 162 -3.25 -21.02 17.48
CA GLY A 162 -2.03 -21.28 16.73
C GLY A 162 -2.21 -21.04 15.23
N GLN A 163 -1.23 -21.48 14.44
CA GLN A 163 -1.28 -21.36 12.98
C GLN A 163 -2.11 -22.47 12.34
N LYS A 164 -2.97 -22.11 11.41
CA LYS A 164 -3.69 -23.05 10.53
C LYS A 164 -3.00 -23.15 9.18
N GLY A 165 -2.50 -24.33 8.82
CA GLY A 165 -1.74 -24.53 7.58
C GLY A 165 -0.50 -23.64 7.44
N GLY A 166 0.18 -23.31 8.56
CA GLY A 166 1.34 -22.44 8.59
C GLY A 166 1.05 -20.96 8.37
N ARG A 167 -0.18 -20.50 8.68
CA ARG A 167 -0.63 -19.10 8.52
C ARG A 167 -1.45 -18.63 9.70
N LEU A 168 -1.36 -17.33 10.00
CA LEU A 168 -2.34 -16.60 10.79
C LEU A 168 -3.32 -15.89 9.84
N THR A 169 -4.61 -16.01 10.11
CA THR A 169 -5.70 -15.63 9.18
C THR A 169 -6.80 -14.78 9.79
N TRP A 170 -6.79 -14.60 11.13
CA TRP A 170 -7.80 -13.78 11.79
C TRP A 170 -7.76 -12.31 11.37
N PRO A 171 -8.90 -11.60 11.30
CA PRO A 171 -10.26 -12.08 11.66
C PRO A 171 -11.01 -12.76 10.50
N TYR A 172 -10.45 -12.80 9.28
CA TYR A 172 -11.20 -13.14 8.07
C TYR A 172 -11.12 -14.62 7.65
N GLY A 173 -10.14 -15.36 8.17
CA GLY A 173 -9.89 -16.74 7.76
C GLY A 173 -9.17 -16.89 6.41
N ASP A 174 -8.58 -15.83 5.87
CA ASP A 174 -7.89 -15.78 4.57
C ASP A 174 -6.54 -15.02 4.60
N LEU A 175 -6.05 -14.52 3.46
CA LEU A 175 -4.77 -13.82 3.30
C LEU A 175 -4.82 -12.32 3.64
N VAL A 176 -5.96 -11.80 4.09
CA VAL A 176 -6.18 -10.37 4.35
C VAL A 176 -5.23 -9.81 5.42
N PRO A 177 -4.96 -10.49 6.53
CA PRO A 177 -4.08 -9.93 7.57
C PRO A 177 -2.68 -9.60 7.06
N GLY A 178 -2.10 -10.48 6.25
CA GLY A 178 -0.80 -10.23 5.61
C GLY A 178 -0.85 -9.03 4.66
N ASN A 179 -1.92 -8.93 3.88
CA ASN A 179 -2.14 -7.79 2.99
C ASN A 179 -2.38 -6.48 3.76
N TYR A 180 -3.11 -6.52 4.88
CA TYR A 180 -3.27 -5.36 5.76
C TYR A 180 -1.92 -4.85 6.25
N LEU A 181 -1.11 -5.72 6.86
CA LEU A 181 0.19 -5.35 7.42
C LEU A 181 1.17 -4.85 6.37
N ALA A 182 1.23 -5.50 5.20
CA ALA A 182 2.20 -5.20 4.16
C ALA A 182 1.79 -4.06 3.21
N LYS A 183 0.51 -3.72 3.16
CA LYS A 183 -0.02 -2.65 2.28
C LYS A 183 -0.56 -1.49 3.11
N ALA A 184 -1.76 -1.58 3.68
CA ALA A 184 -2.38 -0.48 4.43
C ALA A 184 -1.52 0.04 5.59
N GLY A 185 -0.83 -0.85 6.31
CA GLY A 185 0.09 -0.51 7.40
C GLY A 185 1.48 -0.02 6.95
N LEU A 186 1.82 -0.15 5.65
CA LEU A 186 3.18 0.12 5.16
C LEU A 186 3.64 1.57 5.37
N PRO A 187 2.79 2.62 5.15
CA PRO A 187 3.20 4.00 5.41
C PRO A 187 3.60 4.23 6.87
N ALA A 188 2.79 3.75 7.82
CA ALA A 188 3.09 3.85 9.25
C ALA A 188 4.35 3.06 9.62
N PHE A 189 4.52 1.85 9.08
CA PHE A 189 5.72 1.03 9.29
C PHE A 189 6.99 1.74 8.80
N CYS A 190 6.99 2.35 7.61
CA CYS A 190 8.14 3.10 7.09
C CYS A 190 8.52 4.27 8.01
N VAL A 191 7.53 5.03 8.49
CA VAL A 191 7.77 6.13 9.42
C VAL A 191 8.32 5.63 10.76
N MET A 192 7.76 4.53 11.30
CA MET A 192 8.24 3.93 12.55
C MET A 192 9.71 3.48 12.44
N VAL A 193 10.10 2.82 11.35
CA VAL A 193 11.50 2.40 11.12
C VAL A 193 12.41 3.61 10.97
N ALA A 194 12.02 4.63 10.21
CA ALA A 194 12.80 5.86 10.05
C ALA A 194 13.00 6.57 11.39
N LEU A 195 11.96 6.65 12.22
CA LEU A 195 12.04 7.18 13.57
C LEU A 195 12.93 6.32 14.48
N ALA A 196 12.84 5.01 14.43
CA ALA A 196 13.68 4.10 15.19
C ALA A 196 15.19 4.30 14.89
N VAL A 197 15.55 4.54 13.62
CA VAL A 197 16.94 4.78 13.22
C VAL A 197 17.44 6.18 13.60
N SER A 198 16.57 7.18 13.67
CA SER A 198 16.96 8.60 13.83
C SER A 198 16.69 9.18 15.21
N ALA A 199 15.67 8.71 15.93
CA ALA A 199 15.26 9.25 17.23
C ALA A 199 16.31 9.06 18.34
N ARG A 200 16.07 9.67 19.50
CA ARG A 200 16.90 9.53 20.69
C ARG A 200 16.06 9.00 21.86
N GLY A 201 16.75 8.42 22.86
CA GLY A 201 16.11 7.97 24.10
C GLY A 201 15.09 6.85 23.90
N LYS A 202 14.01 6.87 24.66
CA LYS A 202 12.99 5.82 24.70
C LYS A 202 12.21 5.62 23.37
N THR A 203 12.13 6.65 22.54
CA THR A 203 11.42 6.59 21.24
C THR A 203 12.04 5.56 20.30
N ILE A 204 13.38 5.38 20.32
CA ILE A 204 14.07 4.34 19.54
C ILE A 204 13.54 2.96 19.90
N PHE A 205 13.50 2.65 21.20
CA PHE A 205 13.08 1.36 21.68
C PHE A 205 11.60 1.11 21.34
N LEU A 206 10.73 2.10 21.58
CA LEU A 206 9.32 1.95 21.30
C LEU A 206 9.07 1.74 19.80
N MET A 207 9.55 2.61 18.93
CA MET A 207 9.33 2.51 17.47
C MET A 207 9.99 1.25 16.90
N GLY A 208 11.21 0.92 17.36
CA GLY A 208 11.91 -0.29 16.95
C GLY A 208 11.19 -1.55 17.39
N THR A 209 10.72 -1.62 18.62
CA THR A 209 9.97 -2.78 19.15
C THR A 209 8.65 -2.97 18.41
N LEU A 210 7.86 -1.90 18.22
CA LEU A 210 6.59 -1.97 17.50
C LEU A 210 6.79 -2.39 16.05
N ALA A 211 7.78 -1.82 15.36
CA ALA A 211 8.11 -2.20 13.98
C ALA A 211 8.55 -3.67 13.88
N SER A 212 9.46 -4.12 14.78
CA SER A 212 9.96 -5.50 14.80
C SER A 212 8.85 -6.50 15.16
N PHE A 213 7.99 -6.18 16.12
CA PHE A 213 6.87 -7.02 16.50
C PHE A 213 5.86 -7.17 15.35
N SER A 214 5.49 -6.07 14.72
CA SER A 214 4.63 -6.09 13.53
C SER A 214 5.27 -6.84 12.36
N LEU A 215 6.59 -6.80 12.21
CA LEU A 215 7.33 -7.59 11.22
C LEU A 215 7.26 -9.09 11.55
N ALA A 216 7.45 -9.48 12.80
CA ALA A 216 7.34 -10.88 13.25
C ALA A 216 5.96 -11.46 12.91
N LEU A 217 4.88 -10.74 13.22
CA LEU A 217 3.52 -11.17 12.89
C LEU A 217 3.29 -11.24 11.37
N SER A 218 3.90 -10.36 10.59
CA SER A 218 3.86 -10.44 9.12
C SER A 218 4.51 -11.73 8.59
N VAL A 219 5.56 -12.23 9.23
CA VAL A 219 6.16 -13.55 8.90
C VAL A 219 5.16 -14.67 9.15
N LEU A 220 4.46 -14.62 10.31
CA LEU A 220 3.51 -15.65 10.73
C LEU A 220 2.23 -15.69 9.86
N THR A 221 1.93 -14.67 9.08
CA THR A 221 0.85 -14.73 8.07
C THR A 221 1.21 -15.62 6.87
N GLY A 222 2.47 -16.07 6.75
CA GLY A 222 2.92 -16.99 5.71
C GLY A 222 2.99 -16.42 4.29
N GLU A 223 2.90 -15.09 4.15
CA GLU A 223 2.96 -14.38 2.89
C GLU A 223 4.39 -13.93 2.58
N ARG A 224 5.11 -14.70 1.76
CA ARG A 224 6.54 -14.47 1.42
C ARG A 224 6.80 -13.08 0.83
N ILE A 225 5.98 -12.69 -0.14
CA ILE A 225 6.14 -11.40 -0.82
C ILE A 225 5.89 -10.23 0.12
N ASN A 226 4.95 -10.36 1.05
CA ASN A 226 4.65 -9.34 2.04
C ASN A 226 5.83 -9.11 2.99
N LEU A 227 6.54 -10.17 3.38
CA LEU A 227 7.77 -10.07 4.16
C LEU A 227 8.88 -9.34 3.37
N ILE A 228 9.10 -9.71 2.11
CA ILE A 228 10.11 -9.08 1.26
C ILE A 228 9.82 -7.59 1.07
N ILE A 229 8.58 -7.22 0.77
CA ILE A 229 8.16 -5.82 0.65
C ILE A 229 8.48 -5.04 1.94
N ARG A 230 8.13 -5.58 3.10
CA ARG A 230 8.37 -4.91 4.38
C ARG A 230 9.85 -4.80 4.73
N LEU A 231 10.65 -5.84 4.47
CA LEU A 231 12.10 -5.80 4.68
C LEU A 231 12.77 -4.75 3.78
N CYS A 232 12.44 -4.74 2.48
CA CYS A 232 12.97 -3.76 1.55
C CYS A 232 12.51 -2.33 1.88
N ALA A 233 11.23 -2.15 2.20
CA ALA A 233 10.68 -0.85 2.59
C ALA A 233 11.28 -0.36 3.92
N GLY A 234 11.46 -1.24 4.91
CA GLY A 234 12.11 -0.92 6.17
C GLY A 234 13.59 -0.53 5.98
N PHE A 235 14.32 -1.27 5.15
CA PHE A 235 15.69 -0.92 4.79
C PHE A 235 15.76 0.46 4.15
N MET A 236 14.94 0.74 3.14
CA MET A 236 14.89 2.04 2.48
C MET A 236 14.45 3.16 3.44
N ALA A 237 13.46 2.93 4.29
CA ALA A 237 13.02 3.91 5.28
C ALA A 237 14.12 4.24 6.28
N GLY A 238 14.86 3.25 6.73
CA GLY A 238 16.00 3.42 7.63
C GLY A 238 17.11 4.30 7.09
N ILE A 239 17.33 4.31 5.77
CA ILE A 239 18.37 5.15 5.13
C ILE A 239 17.84 6.49 4.59
N SER A 240 16.51 6.65 4.45
CA SER A 240 15.89 7.80 3.77
C SER A 240 15.85 9.07 4.61
N TRP A 241 15.90 8.98 5.93
CA TRP A 241 15.75 10.12 6.83
C TRP A 241 16.72 10.08 7.99
N ARG A 242 17.50 11.17 8.19
CA ARG A 242 18.46 11.37 9.32
C ARG A 242 19.26 10.10 9.66
N PHE A 243 19.82 9.48 8.63
CA PHE A 243 20.51 8.20 8.72
C PHE A 243 21.64 8.21 9.75
N THR A 244 21.64 7.18 10.60
CA THR A 244 22.70 6.92 11.59
C THR A 244 23.12 5.47 11.51
N TRP A 245 24.32 5.20 10.97
CA TRP A 245 24.83 3.85 10.70
C TRP A 245 24.68 2.88 11.87
N ARG A 246 25.13 3.27 13.07
CA ARG A 246 25.05 2.38 14.25
C ARG A 246 23.64 1.94 14.59
N LYS A 247 22.67 2.86 14.55
CA LYS A 247 21.27 2.59 14.84
C LYS A 247 20.63 1.78 13.72
N PHE A 248 20.97 2.08 12.48
CA PHE A 248 20.50 1.33 11.31
C PHE A 248 20.95 -0.14 11.40
N VAL A 249 22.23 -0.41 11.66
CA VAL A 249 22.74 -1.77 11.86
C VAL A 249 22.03 -2.46 13.02
N LEU A 250 21.81 -1.76 14.15
CA LEU A 250 21.06 -2.31 15.27
C LEU A 250 19.63 -2.72 14.88
N VAL A 251 18.91 -1.87 14.15
CA VAL A 251 17.55 -2.19 13.66
C VAL A 251 17.57 -3.37 12.70
N CYS A 252 18.53 -3.43 11.78
CA CYS A 252 18.71 -4.56 10.88
C CYS A 252 18.98 -5.86 11.64
N VAL A 253 19.91 -5.84 12.61
CA VAL A 253 20.24 -7.02 13.43
C VAL A 253 19.00 -7.47 14.23
N ILE A 254 18.29 -6.55 14.88
CA ILE A 254 17.05 -6.89 15.60
C ILE A 254 16.03 -7.52 14.65
N SER A 255 15.81 -6.93 13.46
CA SER A 255 14.87 -7.46 12.48
C SER A 255 15.25 -8.86 11.99
N ILE A 256 16.53 -9.09 11.72
CA ILE A 256 17.05 -10.41 11.33
C ILE A 256 16.85 -11.42 12.48
N VAL A 257 17.23 -11.06 13.70
CA VAL A 257 17.07 -11.94 14.87
C VAL A 257 15.59 -12.29 15.07
N VAL A 258 14.69 -11.30 14.97
CA VAL A 258 13.24 -11.53 15.07
C VAL A 258 12.74 -12.51 14.02
N VAL A 259 13.11 -12.31 12.74
CA VAL A 259 12.70 -13.20 11.64
C VAL A 259 13.25 -14.60 11.84
N LEU A 260 14.52 -14.74 12.16
CA LEU A 260 15.15 -16.04 12.40
C LEU A 260 14.57 -16.76 13.63
N SER A 261 14.24 -16.00 14.69
CA SER A 261 13.58 -16.57 15.88
C SER A 261 12.19 -17.12 15.53
N VAL A 262 11.43 -16.42 14.70
CA VAL A 262 10.13 -16.93 14.23
C VAL A 262 10.30 -18.21 13.42
N PHE A 263 11.29 -18.29 12.53
CA PHE A 263 11.55 -19.51 11.77
C PHE A 263 11.99 -20.67 12.66
N ALA A 264 12.87 -20.41 13.61
CA ALA A 264 13.36 -21.47 14.52
C ALA A 264 12.26 -22.01 15.45
N LEU A 265 11.30 -21.14 15.85
CA LEU A 265 10.22 -21.53 16.76
C LEU A 265 9.00 -22.12 16.01
N GLN A 266 8.89 -21.90 14.71
CA GLN A 266 7.72 -22.24 13.89
C GLN A 266 8.12 -23.01 12.64
N GLY A 267 8.41 -24.32 12.79
CA GLY A 267 8.88 -25.18 11.67
C GLY A 267 7.91 -25.26 10.48
N SER A 268 6.60 -25.05 10.70
CA SER A 268 5.61 -24.95 9.61
C SER A 268 5.84 -23.72 8.70
N VAL A 269 6.33 -22.62 9.27
CA VAL A 269 6.68 -21.39 8.55
C VAL A 269 7.99 -21.61 7.80
N GLU A 270 8.99 -22.23 8.43
CA GLU A 270 10.26 -22.56 7.79
C GLU A 270 10.05 -23.36 6.51
N GLY A 271 9.26 -24.43 6.54
CA GLY A 271 8.94 -25.25 5.37
C GLY A 271 8.30 -24.45 4.23
N ARG A 272 7.42 -23.47 4.55
CA ARG A 272 6.81 -22.60 3.54
C ARG A 272 7.80 -21.63 2.91
N PHE A 273 8.77 -21.13 3.65
CA PHE A 273 9.73 -20.15 3.13
C PHE A 273 10.91 -20.80 2.43
N THR A 274 11.43 -21.92 2.92
CA THR A 274 12.65 -22.55 2.39
C THR A 274 12.37 -23.45 1.19
N THR A 275 11.48 -24.44 1.32
CA THR A 275 11.20 -25.39 0.22
C THR A 275 10.42 -24.74 -0.90
N ALA A 276 9.44 -23.89 -0.58
CA ALA A 276 8.58 -23.29 -1.58
C ALA A 276 9.25 -22.13 -2.34
N ILE A 277 10.24 -21.40 -1.78
CA ILE A 277 10.95 -20.35 -2.56
C ILE A 277 11.62 -20.93 -3.79
N LEU A 278 12.33 -22.06 -3.65
CA LEU A 278 13.04 -22.67 -4.77
C LEU A 278 12.09 -23.31 -5.79
N HIS A 279 10.97 -23.87 -5.33
CA HIS A 279 10.00 -24.53 -6.20
C HIS A 279 9.07 -23.54 -6.94
N ASP A 280 8.73 -22.42 -6.31
CA ASP A 280 7.74 -21.48 -6.85
C ASP A 280 8.35 -20.33 -7.66
N LEU A 281 9.68 -20.22 -7.76
CA LEU A 281 10.29 -19.25 -8.66
C LEU A 281 9.83 -19.51 -10.11
N PRO A 282 9.47 -18.47 -10.89
CA PRO A 282 8.95 -18.62 -12.24
C PRO A 282 10.06 -18.97 -13.25
N THR A 283 10.91 -19.94 -12.92
CA THR A 283 12.12 -20.33 -13.69
C THR A 283 11.95 -21.59 -14.50
N GLY A 284 10.82 -22.28 -14.40
CA GLY A 284 10.62 -23.53 -15.13
C GLY A 284 9.17 -24.02 -15.15
N ALA A 285 8.86 -24.95 -16.04
CA ALA A 285 7.51 -25.47 -16.26
C ALA A 285 6.89 -26.20 -15.05
N SER A 286 7.68 -26.59 -14.07
CA SER A 286 7.22 -27.17 -12.80
C SER A 286 6.66 -26.13 -11.83
N SER A 287 6.98 -24.83 -12.00
CA SER A 287 6.51 -23.76 -11.14
C SER A 287 5.09 -23.36 -11.50
N ASP A 288 4.21 -23.28 -10.49
CA ASP A 288 2.84 -22.78 -10.67
C ASP A 288 2.84 -21.32 -11.14
N TYR A 289 3.74 -20.48 -10.63
CA TYR A 289 3.84 -19.09 -11.10
C TYR A 289 4.28 -18.98 -12.56
N TYR A 290 5.22 -19.81 -13.02
CA TYR A 290 5.60 -19.87 -14.45
C TYR A 290 4.38 -20.20 -15.32
N ARG A 291 3.61 -21.20 -14.91
CA ARG A 291 2.44 -21.67 -15.67
C ARG A 291 1.33 -20.61 -15.73
N VAL A 292 1.05 -19.95 -14.61
CA VAL A 292 -0.02 -18.92 -14.54
C VAL A 292 0.41 -17.62 -15.21
N MET A 293 1.64 -17.16 -15.00
CA MET A 293 2.20 -15.99 -15.68
C MET A 293 2.27 -16.20 -17.19
N GLY A 294 2.62 -17.43 -17.63
CA GLY A 294 2.62 -17.82 -19.04
C GLY A 294 1.24 -17.70 -19.68
N GLY A 295 0.18 -18.08 -18.95
CA GLY A 295 -1.21 -17.82 -19.41
C GLY A 295 -1.48 -16.35 -19.69
N GLY A 296 -1.01 -15.46 -18.83
CA GLY A 296 -1.11 -14.00 -19.05
C GLY A 296 -0.32 -13.51 -20.26
N VAL A 297 0.88 -14.06 -20.48
CA VAL A 297 1.68 -13.74 -21.67
C VAL A 297 1.00 -14.23 -22.96
N MET A 298 0.37 -15.39 -22.95
CA MET A 298 -0.40 -15.87 -24.10
C MET A 298 -1.60 -14.97 -24.39
N ALA A 299 -2.31 -14.52 -23.36
CA ALA A 299 -3.41 -13.57 -23.52
C ALA A 299 -2.94 -12.22 -24.13
N PHE A 300 -1.73 -11.77 -23.79
CA PHE A 300 -1.13 -10.60 -24.43
C PHE A 300 -0.88 -10.83 -25.92
N PHE A 301 -0.34 -11.98 -26.32
CA PHE A 301 -0.08 -12.27 -27.74
C PHE A 301 -1.36 -12.42 -28.57
N ASP A 302 -2.48 -12.78 -27.94
CA ASP A 302 -3.79 -12.82 -28.60
C ASP A 302 -4.31 -11.43 -28.96
N ALA A 303 -4.07 -10.40 -28.12
CA ALA A 303 -4.50 -9.02 -28.31
C ALA A 303 -3.42 -8.00 -27.91
N PRO A 304 -2.30 -7.88 -28.65
CA PRO A 304 -1.11 -7.19 -28.17
C PRO A 304 -1.24 -5.66 -28.03
N LEU A 305 -2.13 -5.03 -28.79
CA LEU A 305 -2.24 -3.56 -28.78
C LEU A 305 -3.09 -3.03 -27.61
N LEU A 306 -4.32 -3.55 -27.47
CA LEU A 306 -5.31 -3.09 -26.49
C LEU A 306 -5.64 -4.14 -25.44
N GLY A 307 -5.10 -5.35 -25.53
CA GLY A 307 -5.40 -6.45 -24.62
C GLY A 307 -6.79 -7.04 -24.84
N ILE A 308 -7.11 -8.07 -24.05
CA ILE A 308 -8.39 -8.79 -24.11
C ILE A 308 -9.55 -8.05 -23.42
N GLY A 309 -9.30 -6.86 -22.87
CA GLY A 309 -10.27 -6.06 -22.10
C GLY A 309 -10.01 -6.09 -20.62
N THR A 310 -10.24 -4.94 -19.95
CA THR A 310 -10.03 -4.74 -18.51
C THR A 310 -10.81 -5.77 -17.69
N ALA A 311 -10.15 -6.45 -16.75
CA ALA A 311 -10.66 -7.49 -15.86
C ALA A 311 -11.19 -8.76 -16.58
N ASN A 312 -10.95 -8.92 -17.87
CA ASN A 312 -11.42 -10.04 -18.66
C ASN A 312 -10.56 -11.32 -18.57
N TYR A 313 -9.36 -11.23 -17.98
CA TYR A 313 -8.46 -12.39 -17.95
C TYR A 313 -9.11 -13.64 -17.36
N ARG A 314 -9.83 -13.50 -16.25
CA ARG A 314 -10.54 -14.62 -15.59
C ARG A 314 -11.60 -15.30 -16.45
N GLU A 315 -12.22 -14.54 -17.36
CA GLU A 315 -13.31 -15.02 -18.22
C GLU A 315 -12.80 -15.62 -19.53
N LEU A 316 -11.73 -15.05 -20.08
CA LEU A 316 -11.29 -15.33 -21.45
C LEU A 316 -10.03 -16.19 -21.54
N CYS A 317 -9.21 -16.26 -20.51
CA CYS A 317 -7.93 -16.98 -20.55
C CYS A 317 -8.10 -18.45 -20.96
N ALA A 318 -9.10 -19.14 -20.43
CA ALA A 318 -9.35 -20.54 -20.77
C ALA A 318 -9.68 -20.77 -22.25
N ASN A 319 -10.25 -19.78 -22.93
CA ASN A 319 -10.57 -19.84 -24.36
C ASN A 319 -9.36 -19.54 -25.25
N ILE A 320 -8.33 -18.88 -24.70
CA ILE A 320 -7.12 -18.48 -25.40
C ILE A 320 -6.08 -19.60 -25.37
N LEU A 321 -6.02 -20.37 -24.29
CA LEU A 321 -5.05 -21.45 -24.15
C LEU A 321 -5.46 -22.66 -24.97
N ALA A 322 -4.54 -23.17 -25.81
CA ALA A 322 -4.75 -24.39 -26.55
C ALA A 322 -4.87 -25.59 -25.60
N GLU A 323 -5.66 -26.62 -26.02
CA GLU A 323 -5.73 -27.90 -25.33
C GLU A 323 -4.32 -28.51 -25.17
N GLY A 324 -4.01 -28.98 -23.97
CA GLY A 324 -2.68 -29.53 -23.67
C GLY A 324 -1.58 -28.49 -23.44
N SER A 325 -1.92 -27.20 -23.35
CA SER A 325 -0.96 -26.13 -23.01
C SER A 325 -0.23 -26.43 -21.71
N ALA A 326 1.07 -26.13 -21.66
CA ALA A 326 1.84 -26.15 -20.43
C ALA A 326 1.45 -25.00 -19.46
N PHE A 327 0.77 -23.98 -19.98
CA PHE A 327 0.31 -22.84 -19.19
C PHE A 327 -1.07 -23.10 -18.58
N ARG A 328 -1.41 -22.34 -17.53
CA ARG A 328 -2.64 -22.47 -16.77
C ARG A 328 -3.31 -21.11 -16.59
N CYS A 329 -4.62 -21.09 -16.68
CA CYS A 329 -5.45 -19.96 -16.29
C CYS A 329 -5.76 -20.01 -14.80
N ASP A 330 -5.75 -18.85 -14.19
CA ASP A 330 -6.24 -18.58 -12.84
C ASP A 330 -7.10 -17.31 -12.90
N ASN A 331 -7.62 -16.83 -11.78
CA ASN A 331 -8.38 -15.57 -11.73
C ASN A 331 -7.58 -14.35 -12.22
N HIS A 332 -6.25 -14.41 -12.16
CA HIS A 332 -5.32 -13.37 -12.61
C HIS A 332 -3.91 -13.97 -12.80
N PRO A 333 -3.02 -13.36 -13.58
CA PRO A 333 -1.70 -13.92 -13.89
C PRO A 333 -0.64 -13.74 -12.79
N HIS A 334 -1.03 -13.41 -11.56
CA HIS A 334 -0.17 -13.22 -10.39
C HIS A 334 0.98 -12.19 -10.54
N ASN A 335 0.89 -11.32 -11.54
CA ASN A 335 1.81 -10.18 -11.69
C ASN A 335 1.08 -9.01 -12.34
N PHE A 336 1.13 -7.82 -11.73
CA PHE A 336 0.42 -6.62 -12.20
C PHE A 336 0.81 -6.24 -13.63
N TYR A 337 2.07 -6.37 -13.96
CA TYR A 337 2.61 -5.94 -15.27
C TYR A 337 2.18 -6.89 -16.39
N ILE A 338 2.20 -8.18 -16.10
CA ILE A 338 1.70 -9.21 -17.03
C ILE A 338 0.17 -9.05 -17.18
N GLN A 339 -0.54 -8.74 -16.10
CA GLN A 339 -1.98 -8.51 -16.16
C GLN A 339 -2.32 -7.24 -16.98
N MET A 340 -1.60 -6.13 -16.77
CA MET A 340 -1.78 -4.95 -17.61
C MET A 340 -1.50 -5.24 -19.09
N LEU A 341 -0.44 -6.02 -19.39
CA LEU A 341 -0.18 -6.45 -20.77
C LEU A 341 -1.31 -7.31 -21.33
N ALA A 342 -1.78 -8.31 -20.59
CA ALA A 342 -2.84 -9.22 -21.03
C ALA A 342 -4.16 -8.48 -21.27
N GLU A 343 -4.59 -7.64 -20.32
CA GLU A 343 -5.92 -7.04 -20.30
C GLU A 343 -6.02 -5.68 -21.01
N THR A 344 -4.91 -4.92 -21.08
CA THR A 344 -4.92 -3.57 -21.70
C THR A 344 -3.84 -3.37 -22.78
N GLY A 345 -3.16 -4.47 -23.14
CA GLY A 345 -2.13 -4.48 -24.17
C GLY A 345 -0.92 -3.60 -23.87
N ILE A 346 -0.09 -3.40 -24.88
CA ILE A 346 1.13 -2.58 -24.74
C ILE A 346 0.80 -1.12 -24.43
N LEU A 347 -0.34 -0.60 -24.92
CA LEU A 347 -0.74 0.79 -24.67
C LEU A 347 -1.11 1.00 -23.20
N GLY A 348 -1.90 0.07 -22.61
CA GLY A 348 -2.24 0.16 -21.19
C GLY A 348 -1.04 -0.11 -20.29
N PHE A 349 -0.19 -1.06 -20.64
CA PHE A 349 1.06 -1.30 -19.93
C PHE A 349 1.94 -0.06 -19.87
N ALA A 350 2.18 0.62 -21.02
CA ALA A 350 2.97 1.84 -21.07
C ALA A 350 2.35 2.99 -20.27
N ALA A 351 1.02 3.17 -20.37
CA ALA A 351 0.28 4.16 -19.59
C ALA A 351 0.29 3.87 -18.08
N GLY A 352 0.16 2.60 -17.69
CA GLY A 352 0.25 2.16 -16.30
C GLY A 352 1.64 2.38 -15.71
N LEU A 353 2.70 2.03 -16.44
CA LEU A 353 4.08 2.34 -16.05
C LEU A 353 4.30 3.84 -15.89
N PHE A 354 3.76 4.64 -16.80
CA PHE A 354 3.84 6.11 -16.72
C PHE A 354 3.12 6.64 -15.48
N MET A 355 1.92 6.13 -15.16
CA MET A 355 1.17 6.50 -13.96
C MET A 355 1.97 6.17 -12.68
N ILE A 356 2.44 4.93 -12.55
CA ILE A 356 3.20 4.46 -11.38
C ILE A 356 4.48 5.29 -11.22
N SER A 357 5.23 5.49 -12.30
CA SER A 357 6.47 6.28 -12.30
C SER A 357 6.22 7.74 -11.94
N ALA A 358 5.13 8.35 -12.43
CA ALA A 358 4.77 9.73 -12.12
C ALA A 358 4.40 9.90 -10.64
N MET A 359 3.69 8.95 -10.03
CA MET A 359 3.40 8.94 -8.60
C MET A 359 4.67 8.86 -7.77
N ILE A 360 5.53 7.87 -8.03
CA ILE A 360 6.80 7.67 -7.32
C ILE A 360 7.68 8.92 -7.45
N MET A 361 7.82 9.46 -8.67
CA MET A 361 8.66 10.63 -8.91
C MET A 361 8.12 11.90 -8.21
N SER A 362 6.80 12.07 -8.15
CA SER A 362 6.17 13.20 -7.44
C SER A 362 6.48 13.14 -5.95
N LEU A 363 6.35 11.96 -5.33
CA LEU A 363 6.68 11.72 -3.93
C LEU A 363 8.18 11.86 -3.66
N PHE A 364 9.02 11.31 -4.52
CA PHE A 364 10.47 11.42 -4.38
C PHE A 364 10.95 12.89 -4.41
N ARG A 365 10.39 13.69 -5.33
CA ARG A 365 10.67 15.13 -5.40
C ARG A 365 10.18 15.87 -4.16
N ALA A 366 8.99 15.56 -3.66
CA ALA A 366 8.46 16.14 -2.42
C ALA A 366 9.34 15.80 -1.21
N GLY A 367 9.78 14.54 -1.08
CA GLY A 367 10.70 14.10 -0.04
C GLY A 367 12.07 14.81 -0.10
N ARG A 368 12.60 15.00 -1.31
CA ARG A 368 13.87 15.74 -1.50
C ARG A 368 13.74 17.22 -1.19
N ALA A 369 12.58 17.81 -1.47
CA ALA A 369 12.31 19.21 -1.15
C ALA A 369 12.07 19.44 0.35
N ASN A 370 11.60 18.42 1.08
CA ASN A 370 11.30 18.50 2.50
C ASN A 370 12.02 17.44 3.34
N LYS A 371 13.34 17.43 3.30
CA LYS A 371 14.20 16.45 4.00
C LYS A 371 14.04 16.45 5.52
N GLN A 372 13.49 17.51 6.11
CA GLN A 372 13.26 17.60 7.56
C GLN A 372 12.03 16.80 8.00
N ASN A 373 11.12 16.51 7.09
CA ASN A 373 9.87 15.83 7.37
C ASN A 373 10.00 14.32 7.08
N VAL A 374 9.85 13.50 8.12
CA VAL A 374 9.99 12.03 8.01
C VAL A 374 8.93 11.43 7.10
N VAL A 375 7.69 11.95 7.12
CA VAL A 375 6.58 11.43 6.28
C VAL A 375 6.87 11.70 4.81
N ALA A 376 7.29 12.93 4.46
CA ALA A 376 7.67 13.26 3.09
C ALA A 376 8.88 12.45 2.61
N ALA A 377 9.88 12.27 3.49
CA ALA A 377 11.11 11.53 3.17
C ALA A 377 10.88 10.03 2.91
N THR A 378 9.85 9.43 3.50
CA THR A 378 9.55 7.99 3.37
C THR A 378 8.39 7.67 2.41
N ALA A 379 7.58 8.66 2.04
CA ALA A 379 6.34 8.43 1.29
C ALA A 379 6.53 7.71 -0.06
N TYR A 380 7.61 7.99 -0.80
CA TYR A 380 7.87 7.37 -2.12
C TYR A 380 8.17 5.87 -2.03
N ILE A 381 8.59 5.39 -0.85
CA ILE A 381 8.94 3.98 -0.62
C ILE A 381 7.70 3.09 -0.75
N VAL A 382 6.55 3.61 -0.35
CA VAL A 382 5.29 2.86 -0.35
C VAL A 382 4.88 2.43 -1.77
N PRO A 383 4.63 3.33 -2.74
CA PRO A 383 4.29 2.88 -4.08
C PRO A 383 5.46 2.14 -4.76
N LEU A 384 6.71 2.46 -4.45
CA LEU A 384 7.86 1.72 -4.99
C LEU A 384 7.85 0.25 -4.55
N GLY A 385 7.53 -0.04 -3.29
CA GLY A 385 7.41 -1.40 -2.78
C GLY A 385 6.15 -2.11 -3.29
N LEU A 386 5.00 -1.42 -3.28
CA LEU A 386 3.71 -2.01 -3.67
C LEU A 386 3.59 -2.29 -5.17
N PHE A 387 4.29 -1.56 -6.01
CA PHE A 387 4.36 -1.76 -7.46
C PHE A 387 5.71 -2.34 -7.91
N PHE A 388 6.43 -3.04 -7.02
CA PHE A 388 7.70 -3.67 -7.41
C PHE A 388 7.46 -4.76 -8.48
N PRO A 389 8.13 -4.73 -9.64
CA PRO A 389 7.73 -5.54 -10.80
C PRO A 389 7.96 -7.05 -10.64
N LEU A 390 8.90 -7.47 -9.79
CA LEU A 390 9.25 -8.88 -9.62
C LEU A 390 8.42 -9.59 -8.52
N GLN A 391 7.39 -8.94 -7.99
CA GLN A 391 6.54 -9.56 -6.97
C GLN A 391 5.42 -10.39 -7.60
N SER A 392 5.04 -11.46 -6.91
CA SER A 392 3.74 -12.08 -7.11
C SER A 392 2.67 -11.19 -6.50
N THR A 393 1.65 -10.86 -7.28
CA THR A 393 0.57 -9.95 -6.87
C THR A 393 -0.79 -10.62 -6.97
N ALA A 394 -1.77 -10.06 -6.29
CA ALA A 394 -3.17 -10.34 -6.53
C ALA A 394 -3.66 -9.60 -7.79
N ASP A 395 -4.95 -9.69 -8.07
CA ASP A 395 -5.59 -9.05 -9.23
C ASP A 395 -5.43 -7.51 -9.21
N PHE A 396 -4.87 -6.95 -10.29
CA PHE A 396 -4.65 -5.52 -10.46
C PHE A 396 -5.98 -4.73 -10.59
N PHE A 397 -6.98 -5.33 -11.21
CA PHE A 397 -8.31 -4.73 -11.34
C PHE A 397 -9.28 -5.21 -10.26
N GLY A 398 -8.89 -6.23 -9.47
CA GLY A 398 -9.71 -6.80 -8.41
C GLY A 398 -9.90 -5.84 -7.24
N GLN A 399 -11.11 -5.85 -6.67
CA GLN A 399 -11.55 -4.93 -5.63
C GLN A 399 -10.73 -5.05 -4.33
N TRP A 400 -10.68 -6.27 -3.75
CA TRP A 400 -10.22 -6.44 -2.37
C TRP A 400 -8.76 -6.08 -2.16
N ASN A 401 -7.88 -6.52 -3.05
CA ASN A 401 -6.46 -6.17 -2.97
C ASN A 401 -6.22 -4.66 -3.16
N ASN A 402 -6.96 -4.03 -4.08
CA ASN A 402 -6.83 -2.61 -4.39
C ASN A 402 -7.27 -1.71 -3.24
N ILE A 403 -8.24 -2.12 -2.41
CA ILE A 403 -8.64 -1.35 -1.23
C ILE A 403 -7.43 -1.16 -0.29
N PHE A 404 -6.66 -2.21 0.02
CA PHE A 404 -5.46 -2.10 0.86
C PHE A 404 -4.32 -1.34 0.18
N LEU A 405 -4.07 -1.66 -1.10
CA LEU A 405 -3.01 -1.04 -1.87
C LEU A 405 -3.23 0.47 -2.00
N TRP A 406 -4.42 0.87 -2.45
CA TRP A 406 -4.72 2.28 -2.67
C TRP A 406 -4.96 3.06 -1.39
N SER A 407 -5.31 2.43 -0.28
CA SER A 407 -5.29 3.09 1.04
C SER A 407 -3.88 3.54 1.41
N ALA A 408 -2.87 2.69 1.19
CA ALA A 408 -1.48 3.04 1.42
C ALA A 408 -0.95 4.09 0.44
N VAL A 409 -1.26 3.91 -0.86
CA VAL A 409 -0.87 4.87 -1.91
C VAL A 409 -1.51 6.23 -1.64
N ALA A 410 -2.79 6.29 -1.31
CA ALA A 410 -3.51 7.53 -1.01
C ALA A 410 -2.90 8.29 0.18
N LEU A 411 -2.61 7.59 1.27
CA LEU A 411 -1.94 8.17 2.43
C LEU A 411 -0.55 8.71 2.06
N SER A 412 0.18 8.00 1.23
CA SER A 412 1.49 8.45 0.73
C SER A 412 1.36 9.66 -0.21
N MET A 413 0.40 9.64 -1.14
CA MET A 413 0.17 10.76 -2.08
C MET A 413 -0.25 12.04 -1.36
N ALA A 414 -0.90 11.97 -0.20
CA ALA A 414 -1.19 13.14 0.61
C ALA A 414 0.09 13.89 1.05
N ALA A 415 1.23 13.19 1.16
CA ALA A 415 2.52 13.80 1.49
C ALA A 415 3.14 14.65 0.36
N VAL A 416 2.64 14.58 -0.89
CA VAL A 416 3.12 15.41 -2.02
C VAL A 416 3.02 16.90 -1.71
N ASN A 417 2.02 17.32 -0.92
CA ASN A 417 1.76 18.71 -0.59
C ASN A 417 2.48 19.20 0.67
N LEU A 418 3.22 18.34 1.35
CA LEU A 418 4.06 18.77 2.48
C LEU A 418 5.16 19.68 1.95
N ARG A 419 5.00 20.99 2.13
CA ARG A 419 6.04 22.00 1.80
C ARG A 419 7.05 22.09 2.94
N ALA A 420 8.31 22.35 2.58
CA ALA A 420 9.29 22.80 3.58
C ALA A 420 8.72 24.05 4.25
N GLU A 421 8.70 24.09 5.58
CA GLU A 421 8.42 25.32 6.29
C GLU A 421 9.50 26.31 5.85
N GLN A 422 9.09 27.34 5.12
CA GLN A 422 9.98 28.47 4.88
C GLN A 422 10.26 29.03 6.26
N GLY A 423 11.52 28.92 6.68
CA GLY A 423 11.95 29.46 7.95
C GLY A 423 11.49 30.92 8.03
N SER A 424 10.61 31.20 9.00
CA SER A 424 10.35 32.56 9.40
C SER A 424 11.67 33.11 9.91
N SER A 425 12.38 33.75 8.99
CA SER A 425 13.54 34.63 9.33
C SER A 425 13.09 35.84 10.09
#